data_d0503807f2e7848687225b06df07739d
#
_entry.id   d0503807f2e7848687225b06df07739d
#
_cell.length_a   1.000
_cell.length_b   1.000
_cell.length_c   1.000
_cell.angle_alpha   90.00
_cell.angle_beta   90.00
_cell.angle_gamma   90.00
#
_symmetry.space_group_name_H-M   'P 1'
#
loop_
_entity.id
_entity.type
_entity.pdbx_description
1 polymer ?
#
loop_
_entity_poly.entity_id
_entity_poly.type
_entity_poly.pdbx_seq_one_letter_code
_entity_poly.pdbx_strand_id
1 'polypeptide(L)'
;WRFMKFTFIEKKMAPSDSLRAYAEKKVSKIDRLFRTESEANVTFSTERGRFTAEITIKNNGTFFRAHETTSDMYASVDSAVATIERQIRKNKTRLAKKLREGALEREVQPEYVPADDTVEAGPFEVVRRKRFPIKPMSVEEAILQMDLLEHTFFVFRDVAADGAVSVVYRRRNGGYGLISDETE
;
A
#
# COMPACT_ATOMS: atom_id res chain seq x y z
N TRP A 1 -22.58 -0.97 12.97
CA TRP A 1 -21.99 -1.91 12.02
C TRP A 1 -20.98 -1.13 11.20
N ARG A 2 -19.67 -1.41 11.38
CA ARG A 2 -18.62 -0.84 10.56
C ARG A 2 -18.52 -1.71 9.32
N PHE A 3 -18.60 -1.10 8.15
CA PHE A 3 -18.43 -1.81 6.88
C PHE A 3 -17.19 -1.27 6.20
N MET A 4 -16.21 -2.15 5.98
CA MET A 4 -15.12 -1.86 5.06
C MET A 4 -15.68 -1.61 3.67
N LYS A 5 -15.30 -0.51 3.04
CA LYS A 5 -15.71 -0.20 1.67
C LYS A 5 -14.79 -0.94 0.70
N PHE A 6 -15.38 -1.72 -0.20
CA PHE A 6 -14.64 -2.49 -1.20
C PHE A 6 -14.68 -1.83 -2.56
N THR A 7 -13.54 -1.85 -3.24
CA THR A 7 -13.39 -1.52 -4.66
C THR A 7 -12.62 -2.65 -5.33
N PHE A 8 -13.24 -3.29 -6.34
CA PHE A 8 -12.57 -4.30 -7.15
C PHE A 8 -12.04 -3.66 -8.43
N ILE A 9 -10.76 -3.83 -8.68
CA ILE A 9 -10.08 -3.29 -9.85
C ILE A 9 -9.80 -4.45 -10.82
N GLU A 10 -10.37 -4.38 -12.01
CA GLU A 10 -10.16 -5.37 -13.05
C GLU A 10 -8.83 -5.10 -13.77
N LYS A 11 -7.95 -6.09 -13.75
CA LYS A 11 -6.66 -6.02 -14.44
C LYS A 11 -6.36 -7.36 -15.11
N LYS A 12 -6.49 -7.41 -16.43
CA LYS A 12 -6.31 -8.63 -17.26
C LYS A 12 -7.28 -9.79 -16.92
N MET A 13 -8.18 -9.63 -15.94
CA MET A 13 -9.12 -10.64 -15.51
C MET A 13 -10.31 -9.98 -14.81
N ALA A 14 -11.52 -10.35 -15.22
CA ALA A 14 -12.74 -10.00 -14.48
C ALA A 14 -13.01 -11.09 -13.43
N PRO A 15 -13.08 -10.75 -12.12
CA PRO A 15 -13.39 -11.74 -11.08
C PRO A 15 -14.85 -12.20 -11.16
N SER A 16 -15.08 -13.48 -10.91
CA SER A 16 -16.44 -14.02 -10.73
C SER A 16 -17.09 -13.46 -9.45
N ASP A 17 -18.43 -13.47 -9.38
CA ASP A 17 -19.14 -13.03 -8.18
C ASP A 17 -18.78 -13.87 -6.94
N SER A 18 -18.53 -15.16 -7.14
CA SER A 18 -18.07 -16.06 -6.07
C SER A 18 -16.69 -15.67 -5.54
N LEU A 19 -15.78 -15.26 -6.41
CA LEU A 19 -14.44 -14.80 -6.02
C LEU A 19 -14.49 -13.44 -5.30
N ARG A 20 -15.35 -12.51 -5.77
CA ARG A 20 -15.59 -11.22 -5.09
C ARG A 20 -16.14 -11.45 -3.69
N ALA A 21 -17.21 -12.25 -3.55
CA ALA A 21 -17.80 -12.57 -2.25
C ALA A 21 -16.81 -13.27 -1.30
N TYR A 22 -15.96 -14.14 -1.83
CA TYR A 22 -14.90 -14.78 -1.05
C TYR A 22 -13.89 -13.77 -0.52
N ALA A 23 -13.38 -12.91 -1.40
CA ALA A 23 -12.41 -11.87 -1.02
C ALA A 23 -13.01 -10.91 0.01
N GLU A 24 -14.24 -10.42 -0.19
CA GLU A 24 -14.94 -9.58 0.79
C GLU A 24 -15.04 -10.26 2.15
N LYS A 25 -15.47 -11.52 2.18
CA LYS A 25 -15.59 -12.31 3.43
C LYS A 25 -14.25 -12.45 4.15
N LYS A 26 -13.15 -12.65 3.42
CA LYS A 26 -11.83 -12.84 4.02
C LYS A 26 -11.21 -11.52 4.47
N VAL A 27 -11.25 -10.50 3.63
CA VAL A 27 -10.66 -9.19 3.90
C VAL A 27 -11.42 -8.44 5.00
N SER A 28 -12.76 -8.56 5.05
CA SER A 28 -13.59 -7.97 6.12
C SER A 28 -13.20 -8.41 7.53
N LYS A 29 -12.55 -9.57 7.68
CA LYS A 29 -12.05 -10.00 8.99
C LYS A 29 -10.93 -9.10 9.53
N ILE A 30 -10.22 -8.41 8.64
CA ILE A 30 -9.16 -7.47 9.01
C ILE A 30 -9.76 -6.20 9.62
N ASP A 31 -10.98 -5.81 9.23
CA ASP A 31 -11.66 -4.60 9.73
C ASP A 31 -11.79 -4.56 11.26
N ARG A 32 -11.92 -5.74 11.89
CA ARG A 32 -11.92 -5.88 13.36
C ARG A 32 -10.64 -5.39 14.06
N LEU A 33 -9.54 -5.31 13.30
CA LEU A 33 -8.25 -4.84 13.82
C LEU A 33 -8.15 -3.31 13.82
N PHE A 34 -9.06 -2.63 13.13
CA PHE A 34 -9.13 -1.19 13.02
C PHE A 34 -10.21 -0.60 13.93
N ARG A 35 -10.04 0.67 14.30
CA ARG A 35 -11.02 1.41 15.12
C ARG A 35 -11.89 2.35 14.30
N THR A 36 -11.48 2.67 13.09
CA THR A 36 -12.13 3.59 12.16
C THR A 36 -12.52 2.84 10.89
N GLU A 37 -13.36 3.47 10.07
CA GLU A 37 -13.71 2.93 8.75
C GLU A 37 -12.47 2.72 7.89
N SER A 38 -12.50 1.67 7.08
CA SER A 38 -11.41 1.32 6.18
C SER A 38 -11.91 1.09 4.76
N GLU A 39 -11.01 1.31 3.81
CA GLU A 39 -11.26 1.09 2.38
C GLU A 39 -10.32 0.00 1.89
N ALA A 40 -10.85 -0.98 1.17
CA ALA A 40 -10.09 -2.06 0.58
C ALA A 40 -10.18 -2.03 -0.96
N ASN A 41 -9.04 -1.93 -1.62
CA ASN A 41 -8.92 -2.11 -3.05
C ASN A 41 -8.37 -3.50 -3.32
N VAL A 42 -9.08 -4.30 -4.10
CA VAL A 42 -8.70 -5.67 -4.43
C VAL A 42 -8.54 -5.80 -5.95
N THR A 43 -7.39 -6.24 -6.36
CA THR A 43 -7.06 -6.47 -7.78
C THR A 43 -6.69 -7.93 -7.98
N PHE A 44 -7.28 -8.55 -8.99
CA PHE A 44 -6.93 -9.89 -9.43
C PHE A 44 -6.25 -9.84 -10.79
N SER A 45 -5.23 -10.66 -10.94
CA SER A 45 -4.57 -10.84 -12.23
C SER A 45 -4.09 -12.27 -12.41
N THR A 46 -3.99 -12.68 -13.68
CA THR A 46 -3.43 -13.97 -14.05
C THR A 46 -2.35 -13.79 -15.10
N GLU A 47 -1.25 -14.49 -14.93
CA GLU A 47 -0.16 -14.49 -15.89
C GLU A 47 0.53 -15.86 -15.88
N ARG A 48 0.67 -16.46 -17.08
CA ARG A 48 1.34 -17.76 -17.27
C ARG A 48 0.86 -18.86 -16.33
N GLY A 49 -0.46 -18.95 -16.11
CA GLY A 49 -1.09 -19.95 -15.25
C GLY A 49 -0.90 -19.71 -13.74
N ARG A 50 -0.36 -18.56 -13.34
CA ARG A 50 -0.28 -18.13 -11.95
C ARG A 50 -1.31 -17.05 -11.66
N PHE A 51 -1.86 -17.09 -10.47
CA PHE A 51 -2.91 -16.20 -10.01
C PHE A 51 -2.37 -15.25 -8.94
N THR A 52 -2.60 -13.97 -9.14
CA THR A 52 -2.14 -12.93 -8.22
C THR A 52 -3.32 -12.20 -7.62
N ALA A 53 -3.35 -12.11 -6.29
CA ALA A 53 -4.23 -11.21 -5.54
C ALA A 53 -3.39 -10.06 -4.96
N GLU A 54 -3.74 -8.84 -5.32
CA GLU A 54 -3.22 -7.61 -4.72
C GLU A 54 -4.31 -6.97 -3.89
N ILE A 55 -4.05 -6.79 -2.60
CA ILE A 55 -4.99 -6.17 -1.65
C ILE A 55 -4.32 -4.96 -1.04
N THR A 56 -4.96 -3.80 -1.15
CA THR A 56 -4.53 -2.56 -0.50
C THR A 56 -5.64 -2.08 0.42
N ILE A 57 -5.36 -1.99 1.71
CA ILE A 57 -6.29 -1.46 2.72
C ILE A 57 -5.79 -0.09 3.15
N LYS A 58 -6.68 0.90 3.10
CA LYS A 58 -6.46 2.24 3.65
C LYS A 58 -7.25 2.35 4.96
N ASN A 59 -6.57 2.71 6.03
CA ASN A 59 -7.19 3.01 7.31
C ASN A 59 -6.47 4.20 7.95
N ASN A 60 -7.19 5.27 8.22
CA ASN A 60 -6.64 6.45 8.89
C ASN A 60 -5.34 6.97 8.25
N GLY A 61 -5.31 7.13 6.92
CA GLY A 61 -4.12 7.61 6.20
C GLY A 61 -2.95 6.63 6.13
N THR A 62 -3.07 5.44 6.75
CA THR A 62 -2.09 4.35 6.65
C THR A 62 -2.54 3.36 5.60
N PHE A 63 -1.61 2.92 4.77
CA PHE A 63 -1.85 1.92 3.74
C PHE A 63 -1.18 0.61 4.13
N PHE A 64 -1.93 -0.49 4.00
CA PHE A 64 -1.45 -1.87 4.14
C PHE A 64 -1.60 -2.51 2.77
N ARG A 65 -0.53 -3.10 2.26
CA ARG A 65 -0.57 -3.74 0.95
C ARG A 65 0.06 -5.12 1.02
N ALA A 66 -0.56 -6.07 0.33
CA ALA A 66 0.02 -7.37 0.05
C ALA A 66 -0.22 -7.75 -1.40
N HIS A 67 0.77 -8.40 -1.98
CA HIS A 67 0.76 -8.88 -3.35
C HIS A 67 1.26 -10.33 -3.35
N GLU A 68 0.34 -11.27 -3.53
CA GLU A 68 0.63 -12.70 -3.41
C GLU A 68 0.24 -13.45 -4.68
N THR A 69 1.12 -14.32 -5.11
CA THR A 69 0.96 -15.10 -6.34
C THR A 69 1.10 -16.59 -6.07
N THR A 70 0.06 -17.36 -6.38
CA THR A 70 0.03 -18.82 -6.23
C THR A 70 -0.52 -19.51 -7.47
N SER A 71 -0.68 -20.81 -7.40
CA SER A 71 -1.33 -21.64 -8.44
C SER A 71 -2.87 -21.62 -8.36
N ASP A 72 -3.44 -21.00 -7.32
CA ASP A 72 -4.88 -20.87 -7.11
C ASP A 72 -5.25 -19.49 -6.59
N MET A 73 -6.30 -18.86 -7.16
CA MET A 73 -6.68 -17.49 -6.81
C MET A 73 -7.20 -17.38 -5.38
N TYR A 74 -7.93 -18.36 -4.88
CA TYR A 74 -8.43 -18.36 -3.50
C TYR A 74 -7.28 -18.45 -2.50
N ALA A 75 -6.28 -19.28 -2.80
CA ALA A 75 -5.05 -19.37 -2.01
C ALA A 75 -4.26 -18.06 -2.03
N SER A 76 -4.24 -17.34 -3.17
CA SER A 76 -3.59 -16.02 -3.27
C SER A 76 -4.28 -14.99 -2.40
N VAL A 77 -5.62 -14.99 -2.35
CA VAL A 77 -6.41 -14.13 -1.44
C VAL A 77 -6.09 -14.44 0.03
N ASP A 78 -6.09 -15.71 0.41
CA ASP A 78 -5.81 -16.13 1.79
C ASP A 78 -4.38 -15.74 2.21
N SER A 79 -3.40 -15.91 1.34
CA SER A 79 -2.01 -15.51 1.57
C SER A 79 -1.86 -14.01 1.72
N ALA A 80 -2.52 -13.21 0.87
CA ALA A 80 -2.51 -11.76 0.95
C ALA A 80 -3.16 -11.25 2.26
N VAL A 81 -4.28 -11.83 2.68
CA VAL A 81 -4.93 -11.52 3.96
C VAL A 81 -3.99 -11.82 5.13
N ALA A 82 -3.35 -13.01 5.14
CA ALA A 82 -2.42 -13.40 6.20
C ALA A 82 -1.20 -12.48 6.26
N THR A 83 -0.71 -12.02 5.12
CA THR A 83 0.40 -11.05 5.03
C THR A 83 0.02 -9.71 5.63
N ILE A 84 -1.16 -9.15 5.32
CA ILE A 84 -1.65 -7.90 5.92
C ILE A 84 -1.86 -8.06 7.44
N GLU A 85 -2.47 -9.15 7.90
CA GLU A 85 -2.63 -9.41 9.34
C GLU A 85 -1.28 -9.44 10.07
N ARG A 86 -0.26 -10.05 9.47
CA ARG A 86 1.10 -10.08 10.01
C ARG A 86 1.74 -8.70 10.05
N GLN A 87 1.57 -7.87 9.01
CA GLN A 87 2.03 -6.48 8.98
C GLN A 87 1.42 -5.66 10.13
N ILE A 88 0.10 -5.76 10.35
CA ILE A 88 -0.60 -5.06 11.41
C ILE A 88 -0.08 -5.50 12.79
N ARG A 89 0.06 -6.82 13.02
CA ARG A 89 0.58 -7.35 14.30
C ARG A 89 2.00 -6.92 14.57
N LYS A 90 2.89 -7.03 13.58
CA LYS A 90 4.30 -6.65 13.69
C LYS A 90 4.48 -5.16 14.02
N ASN A 91 3.63 -4.31 13.46
CA ASN A 91 3.73 -2.86 13.59
C ASN A 91 2.75 -2.27 14.61
N LYS A 92 2.10 -3.09 15.42
CA LYS A 92 1.05 -2.67 16.38
C LYS A 92 1.48 -1.50 17.27
N THR A 93 2.68 -1.53 17.81
CA THR A 93 3.20 -0.46 18.70
C THR A 93 3.47 0.83 17.93
N ARG A 94 4.08 0.74 16.73
CA ARG A 94 4.34 1.90 15.85
C ARG A 94 3.05 2.54 15.37
N LEU A 95 2.07 1.73 14.98
CA LEU A 95 0.74 2.19 14.59
C LEU A 95 0.00 2.86 15.75
N ALA A 96 0.10 2.30 16.97
CA ALA A 96 -0.50 2.90 18.16
C ALA A 96 0.16 4.23 18.54
N LYS A 97 1.48 4.38 18.38
CA LYS A 97 2.20 5.63 18.56
C LYS A 97 1.71 6.69 17.57
N LYS A 98 1.66 6.35 16.28
CA LYS A 98 1.15 7.22 15.21
C LYS A 98 -0.27 7.73 15.49
N LEU A 99 -1.15 6.87 15.99
CA LEU A 99 -2.52 7.21 16.37
C LEU A 99 -2.59 8.20 17.54
N ARG A 100 -1.65 8.14 18.49
CA ARG A 100 -1.61 9.05 19.66
C ARG A 100 -1.06 10.43 19.32
N GLU A 101 -0.10 10.51 18.40
CA GLU A 101 0.60 11.75 18.04
C GLU A 101 -0.20 12.66 17.11
N GLY A 102 -1.47 12.32 16.79
CA GLY A 102 -2.35 13.16 15.97
C GLY A 102 -1.84 13.38 14.53
N ALA A 103 -0.83 12.63 14.09
CA ALA A 103 -0.31 12.68 12.72
C ALA A 103 -1.36 12.32 11.66
N LEU A 104 -2.56 11.98 12.10
CA LEU A 104 -3.67 11.46 11.30
C LEU A 104 -4.71 12.52 10.92
N GLU A 105 -4.66 13.72 11.48
CA GLU A 105 -5.65 14.78 11.20
C GLU A 105 -5.33 15.60 9.96
N ARG A 106 -4.19 15.40 9.32
CA ARG A 106 -3.87 16.07 8.05
C ARG A 106 -4.28 15.19 6.88
N GLU A 107 -5.57 15.15 6.67
CA GLU A 107 -6.20 14.52 5.52
C GLU A 107 -5.82 15.24 4.23
N VAL A 108 -4.90 14.66 3.46
CA VAL A 108 -4.88 14.84 2.02
C VAL A 108 -5.04 13.45 1.42
N GLN A 109 -6.23 13.19 0.90
CA GLN A 109 -6.53 11.95 0.19
C GLN A 109 -5.56 11.82 -0.99
N PRO A 110 -4.77 10.75 -1.11
CA PRO A 110 -4.18 10.42 -2.38
C PRO A 110 -5.31 9.88 -3.27
N GLU A 111 -5.80 10.72 -4.14
CA GLU A 111 -6.65 10.29 -5.24
C GLU A 111 -5.85 9.26 -6.06
N TYR A 112 -6.31 8.02 -6.08
CA TYR A 112 -5.79 7.01 -7.00
C TYR A 112 -6.18 7.45 -8.41
N VAL A 113 -5.26 8.09 -9.11
CA VAL A 113 -5.42 8.38 -10.53
C VAL A 113 -4.94 7.14 -11.28
N PRO A 114 -5.82 6.45 -12.03
CA PRO A 114 -5.40 5.38 -12.92
C PRO A 114 -4.35 5.94 -13.89
N ALA A 115 -3.20 5.28 -13.99
CA ALA A 115 -2.19 5.68 -14.95
C ALA A 115 -2.71 5.41 -16.37
N ASP A 116 -2.76 6.44 -17.19
CA ASP A 116 -2.99 6.33 -18.62
C ASP A 116 -1.77 5.63 -19.26
N ASP A 117 -2.01 4.47 -19.88
CA ASP A 117 -0.98 3.55 -20.39
C ASP A 117 -0.54 3.90 -21.83
N THR A 118 -0.54 5.16 -22.22
CA THR A 118 -0.03 5.58 -23.54
C THR A 118 1.40 6.12 -23.42
N VAL A 119 2.40 5.30 -23.75
CA VAL A 119 3.80 5.71 -23.82
C VAL A 119 4.38 5.37 -25.17
N GLU A 120 4.92 6.37 -25.87
CA GLU A 120 5.71 6.19 -27.09
C GLU A 120 7.07 5.55 -26.75
N ALA A 121 7.43 4.50 -27.50
CA ALA A 121 8.64 3.71 -27.28
C ALA A 121 9.89 4.48 -27.70
N GLY A 122 10.78 4.74 -26.72
CA GLY A 122 12.14 5.26 -26.90
C GLY A 122 13.18 4.30 -26.33
N PRO A 123 14.50 4.55 -26.51
CA PRO A 123 15.57 3.68 -25.98
C PRO A 123 15.56 3.56 -24.45
N PHE A 124 14.85 4.45 -23.75
CA PHE A 124 14.55 4.39 -22.32
C PHE A 124 13.05 4.55 -22.14
N GLU A 125 12.33 3.43 -22.13
CA GLU A 125 10.88 3.42 -22.02
C GLU A 125 10.41 3.66 -20.58
N VAL A 126 9.64 4.75 -20.35
CA VAL A 126 8.89 4.96 -19.12
C VAL A 126 7.57 4.18 -19.20
N VAL A 127 7.62 2.92 -18.80
CA VAL A 127 6.49 1.98 -18.88
C VAL A 127 5.30 2.40 -18.01
N ARG A 128 5.52 3.25 -16.99
CA ARG A 128 4.45 3.69 -16.09
C ARG A 128 4.77 5.04 -15.46
N ARG A 129 3.83 5.97 -15.53
CA ARG A 129 3.90 7.27 -14.85
C ARG A 129 2.82 7.32 -13.76
N LYS A 130 3.20 7.65 -12.52
CA LYS A 130 2.28 7.86 -11.41
C LYS A 130 2.46 9.27 -10.85
N ARG A 131 1.37 9.89 -10.40
CA ARG A 131 1.37 11.17 -9.68
C ARG A 131 0.75 10.94 -8.31
N PHE A 132 1.39 11.37 -7.26
CA PHE A 132 0.87 11.32 -5.90
C PHE A 132 1.41 12.52 -5.09
N PRO A 133 0.64 13.02 -4.13
CA PRO A 133 1.11 14.11 -3.27
C PRO A 133 2.22 13.58 -2.35
N ILE A 134 3.36 14.29 -2.34
CA ILE A 134 4.46 14.00 -1.40
C ILE A 134 4.09 14.64 -0.06
N LYS A 135 3.91 13.82 0.98
CA LYS A 135 3.43 14.26 2.30
C LYS A 135 4.58 14.56 3.27
N PRO A 136 4.39 15.53 4.18
CA PRO A 136 5.31 15.74 5.29
C PRO A 136 5.15 14.62 6.31
N MET A 137 6.29 14.04 6.74
CA MET A 137 6.37 13.01 7.78
C MET A 137 7.81 12.85 8.28
N SER A 138 8.00 12.13 9.38
CA SER A 138 9.33 11.77 9.86
C SER A 138 9.93 10.61 9.05
N VAL A 139 11.26 10.46 9.12
CA VAL A 139 11.97 9.32 8.51
C VAL A 139 11.44 7.97 9.01
N GLU A 140 11.14 7.85 10.32
CA GLU A 140 10.57 6.63 10.89
C GLU A 140 9.19 6.29 10.32
N GLU A 141 8.36 7.31 10.10
CA GLU A 141 7.05 7.16 9.49
C GLU A 141 7.16 6.77 8.02
N ALA A 142 8.07 7.38 7.28
CA ALA A 142 8.34 7.04 5.88
C ALA A 142 8.82 5.59 5.72
N ILE A 143 9.69 5.12 6.61
CA ILE A 143 10.13 3.71 6.67
C ILE A 143 8.94 2.79 6.94
N LEU A 144 8.08 3.15 7.89
CA LEU A 144 6.89 2.37 8.21
C LEU A 144 5.94 2.27 7.00
N GLN A 145 5.68 3.39 6.33
CA GLN A 145 4.84 3.43 5.12
C GLN A 145 5.44 2.59 3.99
N MET A 146 6.74 2.70 3.78
CA MET A 146 7.46 1.90 2.80
C MET A 146 7.29 0.40 3.05
N ASP A 147 7.47 -0.03 4.31
CA ASP A 147 7.36 -1.45 4.69
C ASP A 147 5.93 -1.98 4.57
N LEU A 148 4.93 -1.19 4.95
CA LEU A 148 3.51 -1.56 4.87
C LEU A 148 2.98 -1.62 3.44
N LEU A 149 3.56 -0.82 2.54
CA LEU A 149 3.25 -0.82 1.11
C LEU A 149 4.05 -1.86 0.32
N GLU A 150 4.97 -2.58 0.97
CA GLU A 150 5.91 -3.51 0.32
C GLU A 150 6.76 -2.83 -0.77
N HIS A 151 7.07 -1.56 -0.58
CA HIS A 151 7.93 -0.83 -1.48
C HIS A 151 9.40 -0.99 -1.10
N THR A 152 10.29 -0.81 -2.07
CA THR A 152 11.75 -0.81 -1.87
C THR A 152 12.30 0.59 -1.59
N PHE A 153 11.52 1.63 -1.89
CA PHE A 153 11.82 3.04 -1.59
C PHE A 153 10.52 3.80 -1.33
N PHE A 154 10.64 4.96 -0.68
CA PHE A 154 9.51 5.86 -0.42
C PHE A 154 9.97 7.31 -0.45
N VAL A 155 9.20 8.18 -1.14
CA VAL A 155 9.48 9.60 -1.27
C VAL A 155 8.55 10.37 -0.33
N PHE A 156 9.11 11.29 0.45
CA PHE A 156 8.36 12.08 1.44
C PHE A 156 8.98 13.47 1.62
N ARG A 157 8.30 14.35 2.35
CA ARG A 157 8.88 15.61 2.83
C ARG A 157 9.32 15.40 4.27
N ASP A 158 10.62 15.57 4.52
CA ASP A 158 11.17 15.36 5.86
C ASP A 158 10.86 16.56 6.76
N VAL A 159 10.08 16.34 7.81
CA VAL A 159 9.73 17.39 8.78
C VAL A 159 10.94 17.85 9.60
N ALA A 160 11.99 17.03 9.72
CA ALA A 160 13.22 17.38 10.41
C ALA A 160 14.19 18.19 9.51
N ALA A 161 13.99 18.13 8.18
CA ALA A 161 14.77 18.84 7.17
C ALA A 161 13.92 19.93 6.50
N ASP A 162 13.18 20.70 7.29
CA ASP A 162 12.35 21.84 6.85
C ASP A 162 11.43 21.56 5.65
N GLY A 163 10.97 20.31 5.52
CA GLY A 163 10.10 19.87 4.45
C GLY A 163 10.81 19.56 3.13
N ALA A 164 12.13 19.41 3.15
CA ALA A 164 12.91 18.96 1.99
C ALA A 164 12.42 17.60 1.48
N VAL A 165 12.45 17.42 0.17
CA VAL A 165 12.08 16.14 -0.44
C VAL A 165 13.17 15.12 -0.17
N SER A 166 12.80 14.04 0.51
CA SER A 166 13.71 12.98 0.91
C SER A 166 13.21 11.61 0.43
N VAL A 167 14.13 10.66 0.32
CA VAL A 167 13.85 9.29 -0.11
C VAL A 167 14.45 8.33 0.90
N VAL A 168 13.62 7.49 1.51
CA VAL A 168 14.09 6.29 2.22
C VAL A 168 14.08 5.11 1.28
N TYR A 169 15.06 4.23 1.41
CA TYR A 169 15.16 3.01 0.60
C TYR A 169 15.71 1.84 1.42
N ARG A 170 15.30 0.64 1.03
CA ARG A 170 15.78 -0.60 1.65
C ARG A 170 17.13 -0.99 1.08
N ARG A 171 18.13 -1.16 1.93
CA ARG A 171 19.47 -1.60 1.52
C ARG A 171 19.52 -3.11 1.31
N ARG A 172 20.30 -3.58 0.36
CA ARG A 172 20.51 -5.01 0.09
C ARG A 172 21.14 -5.76 1.29
N ASN A 173 21.99 -5.08 2.05
CA ASN A 173 22.70 -5.65 3.19
C ASN A 173 21.93 -5.50 4.52
N GLY A 174 20.63 -5.21 4.46
CA GLY A 174 19.79 -4.92 5.61
C GLY A 174 19.81 -3.46 6.02
N GLY A 175 18.80 -3.06 6.81
CA GLY A 175 18.59 -1.67 7.20
C GLY A 175 18.07 -0.79 6.08
N TYR A 176 18.08 0.52 6.34
CA TYR A 176 17.53 1.55 5.44
C TYR A 176 18.60 2.60 5.11
N GLY A 177 18.47 3.22 3.95
CA GLY A 177 19.22 4.40 3.57
C GLY A 177 18.28 5.59 3.45
N LEU A 178 18.81 6.79 3.67
CA LEU A 178 18.12 8.06 3.48
C LEU A 178 18.91 8.88 2.46
N ILE A 179 18.20 9.43 1.49
CA ILE A 179 18.70 10.43 0.55
C ILE A 179 17.87 11.69 0.83
N SER A 180 18.54 12.77 1.13
CA SER A 180 17.94 14.08 1.35
C SER A 180 18.53 15.10 0.39
N ASP A 181 17.76 16.10 0.03
CA ASP A 181 18.30 17.28 -0.63
C ASP A 181 19.13 18.07 0.37
N GLU A 182 20.37 18.43 0.01
CA GLU A 182 21.16 19.37 0.82
C GLU A 182 20.59 20.77 0.58
N THR A 183 19.80 21.26 1.53
CA THR A 183 19.49 22.70 1.60
C THR A 183 20.70 23.39 2.21
N GLU A 184 21.41 24.19 1.39
CA GLU A 184 22.40 25.17 1.89
C GLU A 184 21.78 26.16 2.88
#